data_912fbec9ffe2d05e9e72b2c2be4d15dd
#
_entry.id   912fbec9ffe2d05e9e72b2c2be4d15dd
#
_cell.length_a   1.000
_cell.length_b   1.000
_cell.length_c   1.000
_cell.angle_alpha   90.00
_cell.angle_beta   90.00
_cell.angle_gamma   90.00
#
_symmetry.space_group_name_H-M   'P 1'
#
loop_
_entity.id
_entity.type
_entity.pdbx_description
1 polymer ?
#
loop_
_entity_poly.entity_id
_entity_poly.type
_entity_poly.pdbx_seq_one_letter_code
_entity_poly.pdbx_strand_id
1 'polypeptide(L)'
;MNRLFLTTAFLLAACQIDEAKAPDPVTLTADALGHFCMMQVDAHPGPKAQIHLAGLPEPIFFTQVRDALAYVKGSERDADILAFYVSDMGVPGSWENLGPDNWVPAPAAHFVVGSDVRGGMGAPEIVPFADAQVASDFAVRKGGEVMTLDTIPAEIVLSPVEIDLDKETQS
;
A
#
# COMPACT_ATOMS: atom_id res chain seq x y z
N MET A 1 35.58 -32.49 57.37
CA MET A 1 35.83 -31.28 56.51
C MET A 1 34.79 -31.29 55.38
N ASN A 2 33.63 -30.66 55.61
CA ASN A 2 32.53 -30.55 54.63
C ASN A 2 32.78 -29.31 53.74
N ARG A 3 32.96 -29.52 52.45
CA ARG A 3 33.00 -28.44 51.44
C ARG A 3 31.59 -28.33 50.82
N LEU A 4 30.89 -27.26 51.20
CA LEU A 4 29.60 -26.88 50.68
C LEU A 4 29.84 -26.17 49.33
N PHE A 5 29.47 -26.77 48.20
CA PHE A 5 29.48 -26.16 46.88
C PHE A 5 28.18 -25.35 46.71
N LEU A 6 28.32 -24.04 46.72
CA LEU A 6 27.23 -23.11 46.44
C LEU A 6 27.12 -22.92 44.91
N THR A 7 26.15 -23.56 44.27
CA THR A 7 25.85 -23.43 42.84
C THR A 7 24.99 -22.18 42.67
N THR A 8 25.56 -21.08 42.15
CA THR A 8 24.86 -19.86 41.78
C THR A 8 24.18 -20.11 40.43
N ALA A 9 22.85 -20.27 40.40
CA ALA A 9 22.06 -20.32 39.20
C ALA A 9 21.90 -18.90 38.65
N PHE A 10 22.50 -18.63 37.50
CA PHE A 10 22.32 -17.39 36.74
C PHE A 10 20.99 -17.50 35.95
N LEU A 11 19.94 -16.80 36.41
CA LEU A 11 18.69 -16.65 35.68
C LEU A 11 18.93 -15.60 34.54
N LEU A 12 19.10 -16.11 33.33
CA LEU A 12 19.02 -15.29 32.11
C LEU A 12 17.55 -14.91 31.90
N ALA A 13 17.20 -13.70 32.29
CA ALA A 13 15.97 -13.05 31.88
C ALA A 13 16.09 -12.74 30.37
N ALA A 14 15.51 -13.60 29.52
CA ALA A 14 15.32 -13.32 28.11
C ALA A 14 14.26 -12.20 28.03
N CYS A 15 14.71 -10.96 27.71
CA CYS A 15 13.80 -9.93 27.26
C CYS A 15 13.19 -10.40 25.94
N GLN A 16 11.97 -10.89 25.98
CA GLN A 16 11.14 -11.02 24.79
C GLN A 16 10.83 -9.59 24.34
N ILE A 17 11.41 -9.17 23.22
CA ILE A 17 10.96 -8.00 22.48
C ILE A 17 9.63 -8.44 21.89
N ASP A 18 8.53 -7.96 22.48
CA ASP A 18 7.19 -8.09 21.91
C ASP A 18 7.22 -7.31 20.59
N GLU A 19 7.30 -7.99 19.43
CA GLU A 19 7.12 -7.35 18.15
C GLU A 19 5.72 -6.76 18.15
N ALA A 20 5.64 -5.44 18.23
CA ALA A 20 4.36 -4.74 18.21
C ALA A 20 3.60 -5.14 16.94
N LYS A 21 2.44 -5.80 17.10
CA LYS A 21 1.58 -6.18 15.99
C LYS A 21 1.29 -4.94 15.13
N ALA A 22 1.50 -5.06 13.81
CA ALA A 22 1.13 -4.00 12.87
C ALA A 22 -0.36 -3.63 13.04
N PRO A 23 -0.71 -2.34 13.03
CA PRO A 23 -2.11 -1.91 13.09
C PRO A 23 -2.95 -2.59 11.99
N ASP A 24 -4.16 -3.00 12.34
CA ASP A 24 -5.12 -3.51 11.35
C ASP A 24 -5.61 -2.37 10.43
N PRO A 25 -6.06 -2.63 9.18
CA PRO A 25 -6.58 -1.60 8.31
C PRO A 25 -7.86 -0.99 8.88
N VAL A 26 -8.08 0.28 8.61
CA VAL A 26 -9.32 0.95 9.02
C VAL A 26 -10.29 1.03 7.85
N THR A 27 -11.57 1.05 8.17
CA THR A 27 -12.67 1.24 7.22
C THR A 27 -12.53 2.59 6.50
N LEU A 28 -12.63 2.60 5.17
CA LEU A 28 -12.66 3.85 4.39
C LEU A 28 -13.99 4.56 4.60
N THR A 29 -13.94 5.78 5.13
CA THR A 29 -15.12 6.62 5.36
C THR A 29 -15.26 7.68 4.28
N ALA A 30 -16.48 8.19 4.08
CA ALA A 30 -16.76 9.19 3.04
C ALA A 30 -16.06 10.56 3.27
N ASP A 31 -15.58 10.80 4.47
CA ASP A 31 -14.84 12.01 4.84
C ASP A 31 -13.31 11.83 4.78
N ALA A 32 -12.83 10.62 4.44
CA ALA A 32 -11.40 10.37 4.27
C ALA A 32 -10.84 11.21 3.12
N LEU A 33 -9.75 11.94 3.39
CA LEU A 33 -9.07 12.79 2.43
C LEU A 33 -7.74 12.18 2.00
N GLY A 34 -7.43 12.29 0.71
CA GLY A 34 -6.15 11.86 0.17
C GLY A 34 -5.01 12.76 0.65
N HIS A 35 -3.93 12.14 1.13
CA HIS A 35 -2.78 12.83 1.73
C HIS A 35 -2.16 13.91 0.82
N PHE A 36 -2.02 13.61 -0.48
CA PHE A 36 -1.43 14.56 -1.42
C PHE A 36 -2.46 15.49 -2.08
N CYS A 37 -3.63 14.95 -2.46
CA CYS A 37 -4.60 15.72 -3.24
C CYS A 37 -5.62 16.49 -2.40
N MET A 38 -5.77 16.15 -1.12
CA MET A 38 -6.75 16.73 -0.18
C MET A 38 -8.22 16.61 -0.68
N MET A 39 -8.49 15.64 -1.57
CA MET A 39 -9.83 15.33 -2.06
C MET A 39 -10.38 14.07 -1.39
N GLN A 40 -11.71 13.92 -1.40
CA GLN A 40 -12.36 12.71 -0.89
C GLN A 40 -11.85 11.47 -1.64
N VAL A 41 -11.40 10.48 -0.86
CA VAL A 41 -10.75 9.28 -1.43
C VAL A 41 -11.73 8.43 -2.22
N ASP A 42 -12.97 8.30 -1.74
CA ASP A 42 -14.03 7.51 -2.36
C ASP A 42 -14.66 8.16 -3.62
N ALA A 43 -14.46 9.48 -3.81
CA ALA A 43 -14.97 10.20 -4.97
C ALA A 43 -14.27 9.84 -6.30
N HIS A 44 -13.16 9.12 -6.25
CA HIS A 44 -12.37 8.74 -7.42
C HIS A 44 -12.41 7.22 -7.63
N PRO A 45 -12.57 6.72 -8.86
CA PRO A 45 -12.52 5.29 -9.16
C PRO A 45 -11.09 4.72 -8.99
N GLY A 46 -10.99 3.40 -8.96
CA GLY A 46 -9.73 2.68 -8.93
C GLY A 46 -9.16 2.43 -7.53
N PRO A 47 -7.97 1.81 -7.45
CA PRO A 47 -7.40 1.34 -6.19
C PRO A 47 -6.99 2.49 -5.26
N LYS A 48 -7.09 2.21 -3.97
CA LYS A 48 -6.74 3.11 -2.87
C LYS A 48 -5.65 2.51 -2.01
N ALA A 49 -5.05 3.35 -1.17
CA ALA A 49 -4.12 2.90 -0.17
C ALA A 49 -4.32 3.62 1.16
N GLN A 50 -3.91 2.95 2.25
CA GLN A 50 -3.75 3.55 3.57
C GLN A 50 -2.41 3.14 4.18
N ILE A 51 -1.77 4.09 4.85
CA ILE A 51 -0.47 3.89 5.50
C ILE A 51 -0.59 4.34 6.96
N HIS A 52 -0.29 3.43 7.88
CA HIS A 52 -0.19 3.73 9.30
C HIS A 52 1.22 4.18 9.63
N LEU A 53 1.34 5.32 10.28
CA LEU A 53 2.61 5.94 10.66
C LEU A 53 2.79 5.95 12.18
N ALA A 54 4.03 5.77 12.63
CA ALA A 54 4.35 5.90 14.04
C ALA A 54 3.99 7.28 14.56
N GLY A 55 3.29 7.33 15.71
CA GLY A 55 2.86 8.57 16.34
C GLY A 55 1.59 9.19 15.80
N LEU A 56 0.99 8.65 14.74
CA LEU A 56 -0.33 9.06 14.26
C LEU A 56 -1.39 8.02 14.67
N PRO A 57 -2.53 8.45 15.25
CA PRO A 57 -3.60 7.54 15.63
C PRO A 57 -4.39 7.00 14.43
N GLU A 58 -4.47 7.77 13.35
CA GLU A 58 -5.20 7.43 12.13
C GLU A 58 -4.22 7.27 10.96
N PRO A 59 -4.52 6.40 9.98
CA PRO A 59 -3.69 6.27 8.79
C PRO A 59 -3.84 7.49 7.87
N ILE A 60 -2.84 7.69 7.03
CA ILE A 60 -2.95 8.59 5.88
C ILE A 60 -3.47 7.79 4.68
N PHE A 61 -4.42 8.38 3.94
CA PHE A 61 -5.04 7.76 2.77
C PHE A 61 -4.49 8.32 1.45
N PHE A 62 -4.56 7.50 0.40
CA PHE A 62 -4.17 7.89 -0.95
C PHE A 62 -5.27 7.50 -1.94
N THR A 63 -5.62 8.43 -2.83
CA THR A 63 -6.59 8.24 -3.90
C THR A 63 -6.07 7.37 -5.04
N GLN A 64 -4.76 7.16 -5.11
CA GLN A 64 -4.07 6.30 -6.07
C GLN A 64 -2.98 5.50 -5.36
N VAL A 65 -2.80 4.23 -5.74
CA VAL A 65 -1.72 3.38 -5.20
C VAL A 65 -0.35 3.88 -5.64
N ARG A 66 -0.23 4.45 -6.85
CA ARG A 66 1.00 5.10 -7.31
C ARG A 66 1.51 6.14 -6.32
N ASP A 67 0.63 6.99 -5.78
CA ASP A 67 0.99 8.06 -4.86
C ASP A 67 1.46 7.50 -3.50
N ALA A 68 0.78 6.46 -3.01
CA ALA A 68 1.22 5.76 -1.80
C ALA A 68 2.61 5.12 -1.98
N LEU A 69 2.87 4.52 -3.13
CA LEU A 69 4.19 3.96 -3.45
C LEU A 69 5.25 5.06 -3.58
N ALA A 70 4.91 6.22 -4.14
CA ALA A 70 5.81 7.37 -4.18
C ALA A 70 6.16 7.86 -2.77
N TYR A 71 5.18 7.91 -1.86
CA TYR A 71 5.42 8.21 -0.44
C TYR A 71 6.34 7.19 0.23
N VAL A 72 6.08 5.88 0.03
CA VAL A 72 6.88 4.79 0.64
C VAL A 72 8.31 4.75 0.10
N LYS A 73 8.51 5.00 -1.20
CA LYS A 73 9.83 4.92 -1.86
C LYS A 73 10.58 6.26 -1.86
N GLY A 74 9.90 7.35 -1.54
CA GLY A 74 10.52 8.67 -1.39
C GLY A 74 11.44 8.75 -0.18
N SER A 75 12.36 9.71 -0.20
CA SER A 75 13.30 9.98 0.89
C SER A 75 12.69 10.83 2.02
N GLU A 76 11.61 11.53 1.76
CA GLU A 76 10.94 12.44 2.69
C GLU A 76 9.73 11.74 3.31
N ARG A 77 9.93 11.17 4.50
CA ARG A 77 8.87 10.57 5.31
C ARG A 77 8.86 11.21 6.68
N ASP A 78 7.68 11.54 7.15
CA ASP A 78 7.48 12.20 8.44
C ASP A 78 7.68 11.26 9.64
N ALA A 79 7.50 9.94 9.44
CA ALA A 79 7.58 8.93 10.48
C ALA A 79 7.82 7.52 9.92
N ASP A 80 8.11 6.57 10.81
CA ASP A 80 8.22 5.16 10.45
C ASP A 80 6.86 4.58 10.04
N ILE A 81 6.85 3.76 9.00
CA ILE A 81 5.67 3.05 8.52
C ILE A 81 5.44 1.83 9.40
N LEU A 82 4.29 1.77 10.06
CA LEU A 82 3.87 0.64 10.89
C LEU A 82 3.08 -0.40 10.09
N ALA A 83 2.25 0.03 9.12
CA ALA A 83 1.52 -0.83 8.21
C ALA A 83 1.21 -0.09 6.91
N PHE A 84 1.11 -0.85 5.81
CA PHE A 84 0.74 -0.36 4.50
C PHE A 84 -0.26 -1.31 3.87
N TYR A 85 -1.44 -0.80 3.52
CA TYR A 85 -2.53 -1.55 2.90
C TYR A 85 -2.91 -0.94 1.56
N VAL A 86 -3.32 -1.80 0.63
CA VAL A 86 -3.83 -1.43 -0.68
C VAL A 86 -5.14 -2.18 -0.96
N SER A 87 -5.93 -1.67 -1.88
CA SER A 87 -7.18 -2.33 -2.27
C SER A 87 -6.90 -3.59 -3.10
N ASP A 88 -7.72 -4.64 -2.94
CA ASP A 88 -7.70 -5.78 -3.87
C ASP A 88 -8.59 -5.49 -5.09
N MET A 89 -7.97 -5.29 -6.25
CA MET A 89 -8.68 -5.05 -7.50
C MET A 89 -9.13 -6.35 -8.21
N GLY A 90 -8.87 -7.49 -7.60
CA GLY A 90 -9.42 -8.79 -8.00
C GLY A 90 -10.88 -8.99 -7.60
N VAL A 91 -11.41 -8.19 -6.68
CA VAL A 91 -12.81 -8.21 -6.29
C VAL A 91 -13.67 -7.68 -7.44
N PRO A 92 -14.71 -8.43 -7.90
CA PRO A 92 -15.56 -7.97 -9.00
C PRO A 92 -16.24 -6.62 -8.70
N GLY A 93 -16.18 -5.69 -9.67
CA GLY A 93 -16.76 -4.35 -9.54
C GLY A 93 -15.96 -3.37 -8.67
N SER A 94 -14.79 -3.77 -8.16
CA SER A 94 -13.96 -2.93 -7.28
C SER A 94 -13.44 -1.66 -7.94
N TRP A 95 -13.42 -1.57 -9.26
CA TRP A 95 -12.99 -0.36 -9.95
C TRP A 95 -13.94 0.82 -9.72
N GLU A 96 -15.25 0.59 -9.84
CA GLU A 96 -16.30 1.60 -9.66
C GLU A 96 -16.77 1.69 -8.21
N ASN A 97 -16.73 0.57 -7.50
CA ASN A 97 -17.17 0.49 -6.10
C ASN A 97 -16.24 -0.41 -5.30
N LEU A 98 -15.22 0.21 -4.75
CA LEU A 98 -14.17 -0.48 -4.01
C LEU A 98 -14.68 -1.24 -2.78
N GLY A 99 -15.69 -0.71 -2.12
CA GLY A 99 -16.08 -1.13 -0.77
C GLY A 99 -15.16 -0.53 0.31
N PRO A 100 -15.71 -0.30 1.52
CA PRO A 100 -15.00 0.42 2.56
C PRO A 100 -13.88 -0.39 3.25
N ASP A 101 -13.96 -1.73 3.20
CA ASP A 101 -13.07 -2.65 3.92
C ASP A 101 -12.26 -3.57 2.98
N ASN A 102 -12.15 -3.20 1.71
CA ASN A 102 -11.40 -3.97 0.71
C ASN A 102 -9.89 -3.68 0.80
N TRP A 103 -9.24 -4.22 1.83
CA TRP A 103 -7.83 -3.99 2.12
C TRP A 103 -7.03 -5.27 2.18
N VAL A 104 -5.84 -5.27 1.56
CA VAL A 104 -4.81 -6.30 1.67
C VAL A 104 -3.49 -5.68 2.07
N PRO A 105 -2.65 -6.37 2.89
CA PRO A 105 -1.31 -5.89 3.20
C PRO A 105 -0.49 -5.72 1.92
N ALA A 106 0.06 -4.54 1.69
CA ALA A 106 0.86 -4.26 0.49
C ALA A 106 2.07 -5.19 0.31
N PRO A 107 2.78 -5.64 1.38
CA PRO A 107 3.85 -6.62 1.23
C PRO A 107 3.40 -7.99 0.72
N ALA A 108 2.10 -8.33 0.86
CA ALA A 108 1.52 -9.59 0.37
C ALA A 108 0.80 -9.43 -0.98
N ALA A 109 0.64 -8.20 -1.48
CA ALA A 109 -0.05 -7.93 -2.73
C ALA A 109 0.84 -8.13 -3.96
N HIS A 110 0.20 -8.37 -5.10
CA HIS A 110 0.79 -8.44 -6.42
C HIS A 110 0.37 -7.20 -7.23
N PHE A 111 1.32 -6.46 -7.74
CA PHE A 111 1.08 -5.18 -8.41
C PHE A 111 1.28 -5.32 -9.92
N VAL A 112 0.31 -4.89 -10.71
CA VAL A 112 0.49 -4.75 -12.16
C VAL A 112 0.98 -3.33 -12.45
N VAL A 113 2.21 -3.23 -12.96
CA VAL A 113 2.92 -1.99 -13.24
C VAL A 113 3.03 -1.80 -14.75
N GLY A 114 2.77 -0.58 -15.25
CA GLY A 114 2.90 -0.27 -16.66
C GLY A 114 1.74 -0.75 -17.54
N SER A 115 0.59 -1.02 -16.95
CA SER A 115 -0.66 -1.27 -17.71
C SER A 115 -1.17 0.01 -18.40
N ASP A 116 -2.13 -0.14 -19.32
CA ASP A 116 -2.81 0.97 -20.00
C ASP A 116 -3.80 1.74 -19.10
N VAL A 117 -3.92 1.32 -17.83
CA VAL A 117 -4.91 1.84 -16.90
C VAL A 117 -4.42 3.12 -16.22
N ARG A 118 -5.33 4.09 -16.10
CA ARG A 118 -5.10 5.33 -15.38
C ARG A 118 -5.91 5.37 -14.09
N GLY A 119 -5.30 5.90 -13.04
CA GLY A 119 -5.98 6.16 -11.77
C GLY A 119 -6.96 7.32 -11.88
N GLY A 120 -7.74 7.54 -10.82
CA GLY A 120 -8.76 8.58 -10.76
C GLY A 120 -8.25 10.01 -10.96
N MET A 121 -6.94 10.22 -10.87
CA MET A 121 -6.26 11.52 -11.11
C MET A 121 -5.59 11.58 -12.50
N GLY A 122 -5.85 10.63 -13.40
CA GLY A 122 -5.30 10.62 -14.76
C GLY A 122 -3.86 10.12 -14.91
N ALA A 123 -3.13 9.89 -13.83
CA ALA A 123 -1.78 9.32 -13.88
C ALA A 123 -1.83 7.80 -14.19
N PRO A 124 -0.76 7.21 -14.78
CA PRO A 124 -0.65 5.76 -14.90
C PRO A 124 -0.80 5.11 -13.53
N GLU A 125 -1.73 4.18 -13.39
CA GLU A 125 -1.99 3.52 -12.10
C GLU A 125 -1.14 2.26 -11.92
N ILE A 126 -0.88 1.91 -10.67
CA ILE A 126 -0.29 0.64 -10.26
C ILE A 126 -1.39 -0.15 -9.58
N VAL A 127 -1.80 -1.26 -10.21
CA VAL A 127 -3.02 -1.98 -9.84
C VAL A 127 -2.71 -3.17 -8.94
N PRO A 128 -3.13 -3.15 -7.65
CA PRO A 128 -2.84 -4.22 -6.70
C PRO A 128 -3.90 -5.33 -6.72
N PHE A 129 -3.45 -6.55 -6.43
CA PHE A 129 -4.27 -7.76 -6.35
C PHE A 129 -3.82 -8.62 -5.17
N ALA A 130 -4.76 -9.26 -4.49
CA ALA A 130 -4.44 -10.26 -3.47
C ALA A 130 -3.90 -11.56 -4.08
N ASP A 131 -4.37 -11.92 -5.29
CA ASP A 131 -4.05 -13.16 -5.97
C ASP A 131 -3.14 -12.94 -7.18
N ALA A 132 -2.03 -13.69 -7.24
CA ALA A 132 -1.03 -13.59 -8.31
C ALA A 132 -1.58 -13.98 -9.70
N GLN A 133 -2.50 -14.97 -9.76
CA GLN A 133 -3.08 -15.40 -11.03
C GLN A 133 -4.02 -14.34 -11.58
N VAL A 134 -4.81 -13.71 -10.71
CA VAL A 134 -5.71 -12.61 -11.10
C VAL A 134 -4.90 -11.41 -11.59
N ALA A 135 -3.77 -11.09 -10.94
CA ALA A 135 -2.83 -10.06 -11.40
C ALA A 135 -2.28 -10.39 -12.80
N SER A 136 -1.86 -11.64 -13.00
CA SER A 136 -1.33 -12.11 -14.30
C SER A 136 -2.37 -12.03 -15.40
N ASP A 137 -3.60 -12.46 -15.13
CA ASP A 137 -4.72 -12.40 -16.08
C ASP A 137 -5.08 -10.93 -16.42
N PHE A 138 -4.96 -10.03 -15.44
CA PHE A 138 -5.13 -8.60 -15.69
C PHE A 138 -4.02 -8.04 -16.57
N ALA A 139 -2.76 -8.37 -16.30
CA ALA A 139 -1.61 -7.94 -17.11
C ALA A 139 -1.70 -8.41 -18.57
N VAL A 140 -2.21 -9.63 -18.81
CA VAL A 140 -2.46 -10.14 -20.18
C VAL A 140 -3.50 -9.27 -20.91
N ARG A 141 -4.54 -8.79 -20.23
CA ARG A 141 -5.60 -7.98 -20.85
C ARG A 141 -5.27 -6.50 -21.00
N LYS A 142 -4.50 -5.95 -20.04
CA LYS A 142 -4.27 -4.50 -19.87
C LYS A 142 -2.82 -4.09 -20.09
N GLY A 143 -1.95 -5.04 -20.39
CA GLY A 143 -0.51 -4.81 -20.42
C GLY A 143 0.10 -4.69 -19.03
N GLY A 144 1.39 -4.41 -19.00
CA GLY A 144 2.16 -4.27 -17.77
C GLY A 144 2.80 -5.57 -17.31
N GLU A 145 3.46 -5.50 -16.17
CA GLU A 145 4.21 -6.60 -15.55
C GLU A 145 3.76 -6.78 -14.10
N VAL A 146 3.66 -8.04 -13.65
CA VAL A 146 3.34 -8.36 -12.24
C VAL A 146 4.60 -8.25 -11.39
N MET A 147 4.55 -7.42 -10.36
CA MET A 147 5.65 -7.17 -9.42
C MET A 147 5.20 -7.32 -7.98
N THR A 148 6.14 -7.57 -7.07
CA THR A 148 5.93 -7.42 -5.62
C THR A 148 6.33 -6.02 -5.17
N LEU A 149 5.88 -5.59 -4.00
CA LEU A 149 6.19 -4.26 -3.45
C LEU A 149 7.69 -3.91 -3.51
N ASP A 150 8.54 -4.87 -3.15
CA ASP A 150 9.99 -4.66 -3.07
C ASP A 150 10.64 -4.53 -4.44
N THR A 151 10.07 -5.17 -5.47
CA THR A 151 10.63 -5.19 -6.82
C THR A 151 10.19 -4.02 -7.70
N ILE A 152 9.21 -3.22 -7.29
CA ILE A 152 8.80 -2.02 -8.01
C ILE A 152 9.94 -0.98 -7.93
N PRO A 153 10.54 -0.57 -9.07
CA PRO A 153 11.59 0.46 -9.07
C PRO A 153 11.05 1.81 -8.59
N ALA A 154 11.83 2.52 -7.78
CA ALA A 154 11.45 3.84 -7.25
C ALA A 154 11.21 4.86 -8.39
N GLU A 155 11.98 4.76 -9.46
CA GLU A 155 11.90 5.65 -10.62
C GLU A 155 10.53 5.64 -11.29
N ILE A 156 9.83 4.49 -11.26
CA ILE A 156 8.49 4.38 -11.87
C ILE A 156 7.49 5.31 -11.18
N VAL A 157 7.60 5.46 -9.87
CA VAL A 157 6.64 6.25 -9.07
C VAL A 157 7.14 7.67 -8.76
N LEU A 158 8.45 7.90 -8.78
CA LEU A 158 9.06 9.20 -8.47
C LEU A 158 9.31 10.06 -9.72
N SER A 159 9.27 9.48 -10.94
CA SER A 159 9.40 10.26 -12.17
C SER A 159 8.17 11.10 -12.44
N PRO A 160 8.34 12.29 -13.07
CA PRO A 160 7.22 13.11 -13.54
C PRO A 160 6.28 12.31 -14.43
N VAL A 161 4.98 12.56 -14.30
CA VAL A 161 3.95 11.99 -15.17
C VAL A 161 3.71 12.94 -16.34
N GLU A 162 3.87 12.45 -17.56
CA GLU A 162 3.40 13.17 -18.76
C GLU A 162 1.90 12.94 -18.90
N ILE A 163 1.12 13.98 -18.70
CA ILE A 163 -0.33 13.98 -18.93
C ILE A 163 -0.56 14.44 -20.37
N ASP A 164 -1.03 13.54 -21.22
CA ASP A 164 -1.40 13.83 -22.60
C ASP A 164 -2.80 14.47 -22.62
N LEU A 165 -2.84 15.78 -22.54
CA LEU A 165 -4.08 16.56 -22.51
C LEU A 165 -4.89 16.48 -23.83
N ASP A 166 -4.26 16.05 -24.92
CA ASP A 166 -4.93 15.97 -26.24
C ASP A 166 -5.87 14.78 -26.36
N LYS A 167 -5.74 13.76 -25.51
CA LYS A 167 -6.63 12.58 -25.51
C LYS A 167 -7.91 12.75 -24.70
N GLU A 168 -7.95 13.65 -23.74
CA GLU A 168 -9.16 13.90 -22.94
C GLU A 168 -10.24 14.69 -23.70
N THR A 169 -9.87 15.39 -24.78
CA THR A 169 -10.81 16.22 -25.55
C THR A 169 -11.60 15.42 -26.61
N GLN A 170 -11.34 14.12 -26.77
CA GLN A 170 -11.96 13.26 -27.81
C GLN A 170 -12.87 12.16 -27.28
N SER A 171 -13.24 12.18 -25.98
CA SER A 171 -14.13 11.17 -25.38
C SER A 171 -15.51 11.75 -25.08
#